data_3dcfdfdad20a31b363a22b31c678a720
#
_entry.id   3dcfdfdad20a31b363a22b31c678a720
#
_cell.length_a   1.000
_cell.length_b   1.000
_cell.length_c   1.000
_cell.angle_alpha   90.00
_cell.angle_beta   90.00
_cell.angle_gamma   90.00
#
_symmetry.space_group_name_H-M   'P 1'
#
loop_
_entity.id
_entity.type
_entity.pdbx_description
1 polymer ?
#
loop_
_entity_poly.entity_id
_entity_poly.type
_entity_poly.pdbx_seq_one_letter_code
_entity_poly.pdbx_strand_id
1 'polypeptide(L)'
;PSGDALRCRFGNHEVRASFASGDAVVCAAPAAASPHEVEVEVSVDGGRAWSAPSAHFAWFDDAAPPEVTSLVPSLGSHSTYTLVRVMGENFSPPPQSSPDDSPVLLCRFGAGDDFTSSPPAVVPAEWRSLHELHCTAPPRLATGPALVSVSADGGASWGPSAVSLWYVDPSRLPTV
;
A
#
# COMPACT_ATOMS: atom_id res chain seq x y z
N PRO A 1 -28.93 23.49 1.48
CA PRO A 1 -29.28 22.13 1.04
C PRO A 1 -29.78 21.37 2.27
N SER A 2 -30.98 20.77 2.17
CA SER A 2 -31.46 19.87 3.22
C SER A 2 -30.52 18.67 3.26
N GLY A 3 -30.12 18.21 4.44
CA GLY A 3 -29.19 17.07 4.61
C GLY A 3 -29.61 15.79 3.93
N ASP A 4 -30.86 15.66 3.52
CA ASP A 4 -31.41 14.54 2.75
C ASP A 4 -30.96 14.48 1.28
N ALA A 5 -30.37 15.55 0.74
CA ALA A 5 -29.90 15.60 -0.65
C ALA A 5 -28.42 15.17 -0.82
N LEU A 6 -27.70 15.02 0.31
CA LEU A 6 -26.29 14.60 0.26
C LEU A 6 -26.19 13.10 0.05
N ARG A 7 -25.37 12.69 -0.92
CA ARG A 7 -25.11 11.29 -1.26
C ARG A 7 -23.64 11.07 -1.55
N CYS A 8 -23.16 9.86 -1.25
CA CYS A 8 -21.92 9.33 -1.78
C CYS A 8 -22.21 8.13 -2.67
N ARG A 9 -21.36 7.94 -3.68
CA ARG A 9 -21.39 6.76 -4.53
C ARG A 9 -20.01 6.10 -4.48
N PHE A 10 -19.99 4.83 -4.08
CA PHE A 10 -18.80 3.97 -4.06
C PHE A 10 -18.91 3.04 -5.26
N GLY A 11 -18.27 3.39 -6.38
CA GLY A 11 -18.50 2.71 -7.65
C GLY A 11 -19.99 2.77 -8.05
N ASN A 12 -20.71 1.65 -7.95
CA ASN A 12 -22.14 1.57 -8.28
C ASN A 12 -23.07 1.62 -7.05
N HIS A 13 -22.54 1.78 -5.82
CA HIS A 13 -23.32 1.75 -4.59
C HIS A 13 -23.53 3.15 -4.03
N GLU A 14 -24.78 3.60 -4.02
CA GLU A 14 -25.18 4.88 -3.43
C GLU A 14 -25.55 4.73 -1.95
N VAL A 15 -25.04 5.64 -1.14
CA VAL A 15 -25.36 5.76 0.28
C VAL A 15 -25.70 7.21 0.64
N ARG A 16 -26.42 7.41 1.72
CA ARG A 16 -26.67 8.74 2.28
C ARG A 16 -25.38 9.30 2.87
N ALA A 17 -25.16 10.60 2.69
CA ALA A 17 -24.07 11.31 3.31
C ALA A 17 -24.60 12.24 4.41
N SER A 18 -23.80 12.42 5.45
CA SER A 18 -23.99 13.41 6.50
C SER A 18 -23.09 14.62 6.26
N PHE A 19 -23.61 15.82 6.45
CA PHE A 19 -22.83 17.04 6.37
C PHE A 19 -21.84 17.10 7.56
N ALA A 20 -20.59 17.36 7.29
CA ALA A 20 -19.56 17.59 8.31
C ALA A 20 -19.09 19.04 8.32
N SER A 21 -18.73 19.59 7.15
CA SER A 21 -18.30 20.99 6.99
C SER A 21 -18.56 21.48 5.56
N GLY A 22 -18.15 22.72 5.23
CA GLY A 22 -18.29 23.28 3.88
C GLY A 22 -17.48 22.55 2.80
N ASP A 23 -16.48 21.79 3.21
CA ASP A 23 -15.53 21.04 2.38
C ASP A 23 -15.53 19.52 2.64
N ALA A 24 -16.37 19.02 3.56
CA ALA A 24 -16.39 17.62 3.96
C ALA A 24 -17.81 17.07 4.20
N VAL A 25 -18.00 15.83 3.75
CA VAL A 25 -19.15 14.98 4.05
C VAL A 25 -18.68 13.65 4.63
N VAL A 26 -19.50 13.01 5.44
CA VAL A 26 -19.23 11.68 6.01
C VAL A 26 -20.21 10.68 5.43
N CYS A 27 -19.68 9.58 4.90
CA CYS A 27 -20.45 8.49 4.31
C CYS A 27 -20.05 7.17 4.96
N ALA A 28 -21.04 6.32 5.26
CA ALA A 28 -20.76 4.94 5.64
C ALA A 28 -20.55 4.11 4.37
N ALA A 29 -19.35 3.57 4.20
CA ALA A 29 -19.08 2.66 3.09
C ALA A 29 -19.95 1.39 3.23
N PRO A 30 -20.55 0.90 2.14
CA PRO A 30 -21.31 -0.36 2.18
C PRO A 30 -20.35 -1.53 2.39
N ALA A 31 -20.87 -2.67 2.88
CA ALA A 31 -20.08 -3.89 2.95
C ALA A 31 -19.76 -4.40 1.54
N ALA A 32 -18.54 -4.93 1.37
CA ALA A 32 -18.12 -5.58 0.13
C ALA A 32 -17.91 -7.09 0.35
N ALA A 33 -18.10 -7.86 -0.71
CA ALA A 33 -17.94 -9.32 -0.66
C ALA A 33 -16.48 -9.77 -0.80
N SER A 34 -15.62 -8.91 -1.33
CA SER A 34 -14.19 -9.17 -1.56
C SER A 34 -13.40 -7.86 -1.59
N PRO A 35 -12.08 -7.90 -1.33
CA PRO A 35 -11.21 -6.75 -1.50
C PRO A 35 -11.25 -6.19 -2.93
N HIS A 36 -11.41 -4.89 -3.08
CA HIS A 36 -11.35 -4.17 -4.35
C HIS A 36 -11.32 -2.65 -4.12
N GLU A 37 -10.95 -1.90 -5.14
CA GLU A 37 -10.96 -0.44 -5.14
C GLU A 37 -12.06 0.11 -6.03
N VAL A 38 -12.64 1.24 -5.61
CA VAL A 38 -13.64 1.98 -6.39
C VAL A 38 -13.40 3.48 -6.30
N GLU A 39 -13.87 4.19 -7.31
CA GLU A 39 -13.98 5.65 -7.25
C GLU A 39 -15.11 6.06 -6.31
N VAL A 40 -14.89 7.17 -5.60
CA VAL A 40 -15.89 7.79 -4.74
C VAL A 40 -16.30 9.13 -5.31
N GLU A 41 -17.59 9.31 -5.42
CA GLU A 41 -18.20 10.55 -5.90
C GLU A 41 -19.22 11.07 -4.89
N VAL A 42 -19.44 12.37 -4.89
CA VAL A 42 -20.39 13.05 -3.99
C VAL A 42 -21.44 13.76 -4.82
N SER A 43 -22.70 13.69 -4.37
CA SER A 43 -23.82 14.45 -4.88
C SER A 43 -24.42 15.33 -3.79
N VAL A 44 -24.81 16.56 -4.17
CA VAL A 44 -25.47 17.52 -3.29
C VAL A 44 -26.94 17.75 -3.68
N ASP A 45 -27.42 17.06 -4.71
CA ASP A 45 -28.76 17.25 -5.29
C ASP A 45 -29.61 15.96 -5.35
N GLY A 46 -29.27 15.00 -4.48
CA GLY A 46 -30.00 13.73 -4.36
C GLY A 46 -29.63 12.68 -5.40
N GLY A 47 -28.43 12.77 -6.00
CA GLY A 47 -27.93 11.83 -6.99
C GLY A 47 -28.22 12.23 -8.43
N ARG A 48 -28.67 13.48 -8.70
CA ARG A 48 -28.93 13.94 -10.07
C ARG A 48 -27.65 14.33 -10.81
N ALA A 49 -26.70 14.93 -10.06
CA ALA A 49 -25.36 15.21 -10.56
C ALA A 49 -24.32 14.72 -9.53
N TRP A 50 -23.18 14.27 -10.03
CA TRP A 50 -22.08 13.72 -9.24
C TRP A 50 -20.81 14.53 -9.48
N SER A 51 -19.97 14.62 -8.46
CA SER A 51 -18.63 15.21 -8.59
C SER A 51 -17.81 14.40 -9.61
N ALA A 52 -16.76 15.03 -10.17
CA ALA A 52 -15.75 14.25 -10.86
C ALA A 52 -15.09 13.26 -9.86
N PRO A 53 -14.81 12.03 -10.26
CA PRO A 53 -14.12 11.08 -9.40
C PRO A 53 -12.70 11.57 -9.15
N SER A 54 -12.37 11.79 -7.88
CA SER A 54 -11.05 12.29 -7.46
C SER A 54 -10.53 11.55 -6.23
N ALA A 55 -11.36 10.72 -5.60
CA ALA A 55 -11.02 9.90 -4.45
C ALA A 55 -11.28 8.44 -4.74
N HIS A 56 -10.43 7.59 -4.19
CA HIS A 56 -10.58 6.14 -4.26
C HIS A 56 -10.85 5.59 -2.86
N PHE A 57 -11.65 4.55 -2.79
CA PHE A 57 -11.91 3.81 -1.56
C PHE A 57 -11.58 2.34 -1.80
N ALA A 58 -10.82 1.77 -0.87
CA ALA A 58 -10.38 0.39 -0.93
C ALA A 58 -11.02 -0.44 0.18
N TRP A 59 -11.66 -1.56 -0.18
CA TRP A 59 -11.98 -2.63 0.75
C TRP A 59 -10.82 -3.62 0.78
N PHE A 60 -10.31 -3.92 1.95
CA PHE A 60 -9.26 -4.92 2.17
C PHE A 60 -9.77 -5.98 3.15
N ASP A 61 -9.10 -7.13 3.18
CA ASP A 61 -9.38 -8.19 4.15
C ASP A 61 -8.43 -8.02 5.34
N ASP A 62 -8.96 -7.58 6.46
CA ASP A 62 -8.21 -7.37 7.70
C ASP A 62 -7.78 -8.68 8.38
N ALA A 63 -8.36 -9.81 8.00
CA ALA A 63 -7.99 -11.14 8.45
C ALA A 63 -6.86 -11.78 7.62
N ALA A 64 -6.60 -11.29 6.39
CA ALA A 64 -5.57 -11.83 5.51
C ALA A 64 -4.28 -10.98 5.57
N PRO A 65 -3.10 -11.61 5.68
CA PRO A 65 -1.84 -10.86 5.63
C PRO A 65 -1.57 -10.29 4.23
N PRO A 66 -0.79 -9.21 4.11
CA PRO A 66 -0.32 -8.72 2.82
C PRO A 66 0.62 -9.76 2.18
N GLU A 67 0.48 -10.00 0.87
CA GLU A 67 1.31 -10.95 0.13
C GLU A 67 2.09 -10.25 -0.97
N VAL A 68 3.40 -10.54 -1.10
CA VAL A 68 4.25 -10.01 -2.18
C VAL A 68 4.33 -11.02 -3.31
N THR A 69 3.99 -10.58 -4.53
CA THR A 69 3.98 -11.43 -5.74
C THR A 69 5.09 -11.11 -6.74
N SER A 70 5.50 -9.83 -6.83
CA SER A 70 6.60 -9.42 -7.72
C SER A 70 7.23 -8.08 -7.32
N LEU A 71 8.39 -7.77 -7.90
CA LEU A 71 9.16 -6.55 -7.68
C LEU A 71 9.57 -5.90 -8.99
N VAL A 72 9.52 -4.57 -9.05
CA VAL A 72 9.99 -3.79 -10.19
C VAL A 72 10.81 -2.58 -9.69
N PRO A 73 12.12 -2.51 -9.96
CA PRO A 73 12.95 -3.57 -10.55
C PRO A 73 13.13 -4.77 -9.61
N SER A 74 13.50 -5.91 -10.16
CA SER A 74 13.89 -7.11 -9.41
C SER A 74 15.39 -7.13 -9.04
N LEU A 75 16.16 -6.17 -9.58
CA LEU A 75 17.58 -5.95 -9.28
C LEU A 75 17.75 -4.63 -8.56
N GLY A 76 18.56 -4.63 -7.51
CA GLY A 76 18.94 -3.45 -6.75
C GLY A 76 20.46 -3.30 -6.66
N SER A 77 20.93 -2.07 -6.47
CA SER A 77 22.33 -1.79 -6.22
C SER A 77 22.72 -2.18 -4.79
N HIS A 78 23.83 -2.90 -4.61
CA HIS A 78 24.35 -3.15 -3.26
C HIS A 78 24.96 -1.91 -2.61
N SER A 79 25.31 -0.89 -3.39
CA SER A 79 26.05 0.30 -2.92
C SER A 79 25.19 1.57 -2.81
N THR A 80 24.00 1.59 -3.40
CA THR A 80 23.09 2.75 -3.39
C THR A 80 21.65 2.33 -3.09
N TYR A 81 20.81 3.29 -2.70
CA TYR A 81 19.39 3.08 -2.53
C TYR A 81 18.71 2.76 -3.86
N THR A 82 17.73 1.86 -3.83
CA THR A 82 16.93 1.48 -5.00
C THR A 82 15.46 1.63 -4.68
N LEU A 83 14.74 2.48 -5.42
CA LEU A 83 13.28 2.54 -5.32
C LEU A 83 12.69 1.29 -5.98
N VAL A 84 11.90 0.54 -5.23
CA VAL A 84 11.27 -0.72 -5.66
C VAL A 84 9.77 -0.58 -5.58
N ARG A 85 9.08 -0.85 -6.67
CA ARG A 85 7.63 -1.09 -6.69
C ARG A 85 7.41 -2.53 -6.26
N VAL A 86 6.74 -2.70 -5.15
CA VAL A 86 6.36 -4.01 -4.60
C VAL A 86 4.93 -4.28 -5.03
N MET A 87 4.76 -5.31 -5.85
CA MET A 87 3.45 -5.74 -6.32
C MET A 87 2.97 -6.91 -5.48
N GLY A 88 1.66 -6.95 -5.22
CA GLY A 88 1.12 -7.99 -4.37
C GLY A 88 -0.38 -7.91 -4.18
N GLU A 89 -0.84 -8.48 -3.09
CA GLU A 89 -2.26 -8.57 -2.73
C GLU A 89 -2.46 -8.06 -1.31
N ASN A 90 -3.64 -7.51 -1.06
CA ASN A 90 -4.13 -7.10 0.25
C ASN A 90 -3.26 -6.06 0.97
N PHE A 91 -2.72 -5.10 0.23
CA PHE A 91 -2.00 -3.98 0.83
C PHE A 91 -3.00 -2.95 1.39
N SER A 92 -3.30 -3.06 2.69
CA SER A 92 -4.25 -2.14 3.34
C SER A 92 -3.70 -0.71 3.37
N PRO A 93 -4.55 0.31 3.11
CA PRO A 93 -4.13 1.69 3.28
C PRO A 93 -3.79 1.97 4.75
N PRO A 94 -2.76 2.80 5.03
CA PRO A 94 -2.44 3.17 6.40
C PRO A 94 -3.61 3.95 7.02
N PRO A 95 -3.86 3.82 8.34
CA PRO A 95 -4.87 4.60 9.02
C PRO A 95 -4.59 6.11 8.86
N GLN A 96 -5.66 6.90 8.71
CA GLN A 96 -5.58 8.35 8.49
C GLN A 96 -4.92 9.12 9.65
N SER A 97 -4.87 8.51 10.84
CA SER A 97 -4.23 9.06 12.03
C SER A 97 -3.65 7.93 12.86
N SER A 98 -2.33 7.86 12.88
CA SER A 98 -1.61 7.03 13.84
C SER A 98 -1.31 7.88 15.08
N PRO A 99 -1.57 7.39 16.30
CA PRO A 99 -1.42 8.19 17.53
C PRO A 99 0.01 8.68 17.78
N ASP A 100 1.01 8.03 17.21
CA ASP A 100 2.45 8.28 17.43
C ASP A 100 3.22 8.58 16.13
N ASP A 101 2.52 8.83 15.03
CA ASP A 101 3.11 9.13 13.71
C ASP A 101 4.07 8.04 13.17
N SER A 102 4.03 6.84 13.77
CA SER A 102 4.86 5.71 13.36
C SER A 102 4.32 5.07 12.08
N PRO A 103 5.19 4.70 11.12
CA PRO A 103 4.74 4.05 9.90
C PRO A 103 4.22 2.65 10.21
N VAL A 104 2.95 2.42 9.92
CA VAL A 104 2.28 1.12 10.10
C VAL A 104 2.63 0.16 8.97
N LEU A 105 2.80 0.70 7.76
CA LEU A 105 3.12 -0.09 6.57
C LEU A 105 4.63 -0.10 6.32
N LEU A 106 5.22 -1.30 6.35
CA LEU A 106 6.66 -1.48 6.28
C LEU A 106 7.05 -2.53 5.24
N CYS A 107 8.20 -2.31 4.58
CA CYS A 107 8.90 -3.30 3.78
C CYS A 107 10.14 -3.81 4.52
N ARG A 108 10.40 -5.11 4.47
CA ARG A 108 11.61 -5.75 4.98
C ARG A 108 12.37 -6.39 3.82
N PHE A 109 13.65 -6.04 3.71
CA PHE A 109 14.59 -6.61 2.73
C PHE A 109 15.59 -7.52 3.44
N GLY A 110 15.53 -8.80 3.16
CA GLY A 110 16.24 -9.84 3.86
C GLY A 110 15.36 -10.39 4.97
N ALA A 111 14.94 -11.62 4.81
CA ALA A 111 14.22 -12.39 5.82
C ALA A 111 14.86 -13.77 5.88
N GLY A 112 14.73 -14.42 7.00
CA GLY A 112 15.22 -15.75 7.23
C GLY A 112 16.47 -15.77 8.12
N ASP A 113 16.90 -16.96 8.41
CA ASP A 113 17.90 -17.26 9.44
C ASP A 113 19.34 -16.94 9.04
N ASP A 114 19.54 -16.32 7.88
CA ASP A 114 20.87 -15.94 7.40
C ASP A 114 21.27 -14.52 7.89
N PHE A 115 21.43 -14.40 9.22
CA PHE A 115 21.98 -13.23 9.86
C PHE A 115 23.49 -13.07 9.63
N THR A 116 24.12 -13.99 8.91
CA THR A 116 25.57 -14.08 8.83
C THR A 116 26.18 -13.09 7.84
N SER A 117 25.45 -12.71 6.79
CA SER A 117 25.99 -11.88 5.70
C SER A 117 25.45 -10.45 5.67
N SER A 118 24.22 -10.21 6.08
CA SER A 118 23.62 -8.87 6.12
C SER A 118 22.31 -8.92 6.90
N PRO A 119 22.15 -8.14 7.97
CA PRO A 119 20.90 -8.12 8.72
C PRO A 119 19.74 -7.63 7.85
N PRO A 120 18.50 -8.06 8.12
CA PRO A 120 17.34 -7.56 7.43
C PRO A 120 17.18 -6.05 7.64
N ALA A 121 16.87 -5.33 6.58
CA ALA A 121 16.58 -3.90 6.64
C ALA A 121 15.07 -3.68 6.58
N VAL A 122 14.55 -2.88 7.50
CA VAL A 122 13.14 -2.49 7.57
C VAL A 122 13.04 -1.02 7.20
N VAL A 123 12.14 -0.70 6.26
CA VAL A 123 11.91 0.66 5.77
C VAL A 123 10.41 0.95 5.69
N PRO A 124 9.98 2.21 5.82
CA PRO A 124 8.61 2.59 5.54
C PRO A 124 8.21 2.26 4.11
N ALA A 125 6.95 1.84 3.92
CA ALA A 125 6.34 1.63 2.63
C ALA A 125 5.34 2.74 2.33
N GLU A 126 5.37 3.26 1.12
CA GLU A 126 4.39 4.21 0.61
C GLU A 126 3.28 3.44 -0.10
N TRP A 127 2.06 3.55 0.41
CA TRP A 127 0.89 2.89 -0.17
C TRP A 127 0.48 3.58 -1.48
N ARG A 128 0.18 2.80 -2.50
CA ARG A 128 -0.32 3.27 -3.80
C ARG A 128 -1.69 2.69 -4.11
N SER A 129 -1.87 1.39 -3.86
CA SER A 129 -3.12 0.67 -4.09
C SER A 129 -3.14 -0.63 -3.26
N LEU A 130 -4.23 -1.37 -3.32
CA LEU A 130 -4.31 -2.73 -2.73
C LEU A 130 -3.26 -3.69 -3.29
N HIS A 131 -2.66 -3.35 -4.46
CA HIS A 131 -1.75 -4.23 -5.21
C HIS A 131 -0.35 -3.63 -5.42
N GLU A 132 -0.10 -2.40 -4.95
CA GLU A 132 1.18 -1.71 -5.17
C GLU A 132 1.62 -0.89 -3.96
N LEU A 133 2.88 -1.11 -3.56
CA LEU A 133 3.61 -0.28 -2.60
C LEU A 133 4.91 0.21 -3.23
N HIS A 134 5.40 1.35 -2.76
CA HIS A 134 6.74 1.83 -3.08
C HIS A 134 7.62 1.75 -1.84
N CYS A 135 8.77 1.07 -1.97
CA CYS A 135 9.74 0.92 -0.89
C CYS A 135 11.13 1.28 -1.38
N THR A 136 11.89 1.99 -0.56
CA THR A 136 13.27 2.34 -0.88
C THR A 136 14.21 1.32 -0.24
N ALA A 137 14.66 0.35 -1.02
CA ALA A 137 15.62 -0.66 -0.60
C ALA A 137 16.98 -0.02 -0.27
N PRO A 138 17.52 -0.18 0.94
CA PRO A 138 18.80 0.39 1.32
C PRO A 138 19.97 -0.41 0.73
N PRO A 139 21.19 0.17 0.67
CA PRO A 139 22.38 -0.55 0.28
C PRO A 139 22.68 -1.70 1.25
N ARG A 140 23.34 -2.76 0.75
CA ARG A 140 23.76 -3.93 1.52
C ARG A 140 25.25 -4.21 1.38
N LEU A 141 25.85 -4.81 2.42
CA LEU A 141 27.27 -5.17 2.39
C LEU A 141 27.58 -6.29 1.40
N ALA A 142 26.62 -7.17 1.13
CA ALA A 142 26.79 -8.31 0.24
C ALA A 142 25.83 -8.26 -0.95
N THR A 143 26.29 -8.72 -2.11
CA THR A 143 25.46 -9.02 -3.28
C THR A 143 24.69 -10.33 -3.08
N GLY A 144 23.59 -10.50 -3.79
CA GLY A 144 22.77 -11.72 -3.73
C GLY A 144 21.31 -11.44 -3.44
N PRO A 145 20.48 -12.47 -3.27
CA PRO A 145 19.06 -12.33 -3.03
C PRO A 145 18.75 -11.82 -1.62
N ALA A 146 17.75 -10.97 -1.52
CA ALA A 146 17.14 -10.54 -0.28
C ALA A 146 15.63 -10.75 -0.38
N LEU A 147 15.08 -11.65 0.41
CA LEU A 147 13.64 -11.87 0.46
C LEU A 147 12.93 -10.57 0.85
N VAL A 148 11.85 -10.24 0.18
CA VAL A 148 11.07 -9.03 0.46
C VAL A 148 9.75 -9.43 1.07
N SER A 149 9.42 -8.89 2.23
CA SER A 149 8.13 -9.08 2.89
C SER A 149 7.55 -7.75 3.37
N VAL A 150 6.24 -7.70 3.52
CA VAL A 150 5.48 -6.52 3.91
C VAL A 150 4.81 -6.76 5.25
N SER A 151 4.76 -5.72 6.08
CA SER A 151 3.97 -5.65 7.31
C SER A 151 2.95 -4.53 7.19
N ALA A 152 1.73 -4.76 7.68
CA ALA A 152 0.67 -3.77 7.78
C ALA A 152 0.34 -3.39 9.24
N ASP A 153 1.15 -3.85 10.21
CA ASP A 153 0.93 -3.68 11.65
C ASP A 153 2.16 -3.14 12.40
N GLY A 154 2.99 -2.34 11.70
CA GLY A 154 4.19 -1.74 12.29
C GLY A 154 5.33 -2.72 12.55
N GLY A 155 5.33 -3.88 11.88
CA GLY A 155 6.37 -4.89 12.02
C GLY A 155 6.08 -5.99 13.03
N ALA A 156 4.88 -6.00 13.63
CA ALA A 156 4.48 -7.05 14.58
C ALA A 156 4.30 -8.41 13.87
N SER A 157 3.77 -8.40 12.65
CA SER A 157 3.70 -9.57 11.77
C SER A 157 4.17 -9.24 10.35
N TRP A 158 4.56 -10.27 9.59
CA TRP A 158 5.06 -10.14 8.23
C TRP A 158 4.34 -11.11 7.32
N GLY A 159 3.85 -10.58 6.21
CA GLY A 159 3.18 -11.38 5.19
C GLY A 159 4.11 -12.38 4.52
N PRO A 160 3.55 -13.47 3.97
CA PRO A 160 4.32 -14.44 3.22
C PRO A 160 4.92 -13.82 1.96
N SER A 161 6.10 -14.29 1.57
CA SER A 161 6.73 -13.93 0.30
C SER A 161 7.69 -15.01 -0.15
N ALA A 162 7.73 -15.24 -1.45
CA ALA A 162 8.74 -16.05 -2.12
C ALA A 162 9.62 -15.20 -3.06
N VAL A 163 9.45 -13.87 -3.04
CA VAL A 163 10.06 -12.94 -3.98
C VAL A 163 11.28 -12.28 -3.36
N SER A 164 12.39 -12.24 -4.09
CA SER A 164 13.64 -11.62 -3.65
C SER A 164 14.07 -10.49 -4.56
N LEU A 165 14.55 -9.40 -3.95
CA LEU A 165 15.35 -8.38 -4.64
C LEU A 165 16.80 -8.90 -4.72
N TRP A 166 17.35 -8.94 -5.94
CA TRP A 166 18.73 -9.33 -6.14
C TRP A 166 19.64 -8.11 -6.08
N TYR A 167 20.47 -8.03 -5.06
CA TYR A 167 21.49 -6.99 -4.94
C TYR A 167 22.68 -7.34 -5.80
N VAL A 168 23.02 -6.42 -6.72
CA VAL A 168 24.13 -6.57 -7.68
C VAL A 168 25.15 -5.44 -7.52
N ASP A 169 26.37 -5.71 -7.92
CA ASP A 169 27.39 -4.71 -8.06
C ASP A 169 27.23 -4.05 -9.44
N PRO A 170 26.80 -2.77 -9.52
CA PRO A 170 26.58 -2.12 -10.81
C PRO A 170 27.85 -1.98 -11.64
N SER A 171 29.03 -2.01 -11.04
CA SER A 171 30.32 -1.95 -11.77
C SER A 171 30.63 -3.25 -12.53
N ARG A 172 29.93 -4.33 -12.23
CA ARG A 172 30.10 -5.64 -12.87
C ARG A 172 29.01 -5.98 -13.88
N LEU A 173 28.05 -5.08 -14.09
CA LEU A 173 27.04 -5.26 -15.11
C LEU A 173 27.63 -4.94 -16.49
N PRO A 174 27.29 -5.74 -17.54
CA PRO A 174 27.72 -5.43 -18.89
C PRO A 174 27.16 -4.07 -19.33
N THR A 175 28.02 -3.19 -19.81
CA THR A 175 27.59 -1.96 -20.49
C THR A 175 27.06 -2.31 -21.87
N VAL A 176 25.82 -1.87 -22.14
CA VAL A 176 25.20 -1.97 -23.49
C VAL A 176 25.68 -0.82 -24.35
#